data_87ab0321e444dcd57032b76c00b71503
#
_entry.id   87ab0321e444dcd57032b76c00b71503
#
_cell.length_a   1.000
_cell.length_b   1.000
_cell.length_c   1.000
_cell.angle_alpha   90.00
_cell.angle_beta   90.00
_cell.angle_gamma   90.00
#
_symmetry.space_group_name_H-M   'P 1'
#
loop_
_entity.id
_entity.type
_entity.pdbx_description
1 polymer ?
#
loop_
_entity_poly.entity_id
_entity_poly.type
_entity_poly.pdbx_seq_one_letter_code
_entity_poly.pdbx_strand_id
1 'polypeptide(L)'
;MTSGDYVVRAIRAGEWEAVKRLRLVALRDPVARIAFMETYEDAVERPDSLYRERAARSAEEPSGARQFVAEAADGTWAGSLTVLVEEAGSTDWTGALVERRQGHVVGVFVRPEHRGNGLIKALFDTGVAWAREQGVERVRLMVHQDNQRAQGAYRKAGFVPSGVTVPFDKDDSEDEFEFVLEWAS
;
A
#
# COMPACT_ATOMS: atom_id res chain seq x y z
N MET A 1 -11.88 -5.97 18.94
CA MET A 1 -10.76 -5.03 19.18
C MET A 1 -11.12 -3.69 18.57
N THR A 2 -10.98 -2.61 19.28
CA THR A 2 -11.22 -1.26 18.80
C THR A 2 -9.93 -0.69 18.17
N SER A 3 -10.03 0.37 17.37
CA SER A 3 -8.86 1.04 16.76
C SER A 3 -7.82 1.50 17.82
N GLY A 4 -8.18 1.58 19.10
CA GLY A 4 -7.27 1.92 20.19
C GLY A 4 -6.28 0.82 20.61
N ASP A 5 -6.44 -0.40 20.08
CA ASP A 5 -5.55 -1.53 20.44
C ASP A 5 -4.32 -1.64 19.52
N TYR A 6 -4.14 -0.70 18.56
CA TYR A 6 -3.06 -0.71 17.58
C TYR A 6 -2.32 0.62 17.56
N VAL A 7 -1.01 0.53 17.34
CA VAL A 7 -0.16 1.69 17.02
C VAL A 7 0.13 1.66 15.53
N VAL A 8 -0.27 2.71 14.81
CA VAL A 8 0.10 2.90 13.40
C VAL A 8 1.33 3.79 13.35
N ARG A 9 2.41 3.28 12.76
CA ARG A 9 3.69 3.97 12.69
C ARG A 9 4.46 3.63 11.42
N ALA A 10 5.43 4.45 11.06
CA ALA A 10 6.40 4.08 10.05
C ALA A 10 7.24 2.87 10.53
N ILE A 11 7.68 2.03 9.59
CA ILE A 11 8.66 0.98 9.89
C ILE A 11 10.03 1.59 10.20
N ARG A 12 10.91 0.79 10.81
CA ARG A 12 12.34 1.11 11.00
C ARG A 12 13.18 0.28 10.03
N ALA A 13 14.32 0.80 9.61
CA ALA A 13 15.20 0.13 8.64
C ALA A 13 15.60 -1.30 9.07
N GLY A 14 15.81 -1.54 10.36
CA GLY A 14 16.15 -2.85 10.91
C GLY A 14 14.98 -3.86 10.96
N GLU A 15 13.74 -3.45 10.64
CA GLU A 15 12.55 -4.31 10.75
C GLU A 15 12.27 -5.12 9.47
N TRP A 16 13.25 -5.26 8.59
CA TRP A 16 13.10 -5.95 7.30
C TRP A 16 12.58 -7.40 7.42
N GLU A 17 12.93 -8.12 8.48
CA GLU A 17 12.40 -9.48 8.72
C GLU A 17 10.90 -9.47 9.01
N ALA A 18 10.41 -8.49 9.77
CA ALA A 18 9.00 -8.33 10.03
C ALA A 18 8.24 -7.92 8.75
N VAL A 19 8.83 -7.05 7.92
CA VAL A 19 8.33 -6.72 6.57
C VAL A 19 8.20 -7.99 5.73
N LYS A 20 9.25 -8.81 5.64
CA LYS A 20 9.24 -10.09 4.90
C LYS A 20 8.16 -11.02 5.42
N ARG A 21 8.10 -11.24 6.75
CA ARG A 21 7.07 -12.11 7.35
C ARG A 21 5.66 -11.66 7.01
N LEU A 22 5.34 -10.36 7.15
CA LEU A 22 4.00 -9.85 6.84
C LEU A 22 3.69 -9.97 5.35
N ARG A 23 4.69 -9.73 4.47
CA ARG A 23 4.55 -9.91 3.02
C ARG A 23 4.19 -11.34 2.64
N LEU A 24 4.89 -12.33 3.21
CA LEU A 24 4.62 -13.75 2.97
C LEU A 24 3.22 -14.16 3.46
N VAL A 25 2.74 -13.58 4.56
CA VAL A 25 1.34 -13.79 5.00
C VAL A 25 0.36 -13.18 4.01
N ALA A 26 0.62 -11.96 3.54
CA ALA A 26 -0.25 -11.28 2.57
C ALA A 26 -0.39 -12.06 1.26
N LEU A 27 0.70 -12.64 0.77
CA LEU A 27 0.73 -13.42 -0.47
C LEU A 27 0.05 -14.80 -0.38
N ARG A 28 -0.29 -15.24 0.83
CA ARG A 28 -1.11 -16.43 1.07
C ARG A 28 -2.61 -16.13 1.25
N ASP A 29 -3.00 -14.85 1.22
CA ASP A 29 -4.42 -14.49 1.26
C ASP A 29 -5.12 -15.03 0.01
N PRO A 30 -6.37 -15.55 0.11
CA PRO A 30 -7.12 -16.06 -1.05
C PRO A 30 -7.25 -15.08 -2.22
N VAL A 31 -7.21 -13.77 -1.95
CA VAL A 31 -7.26 -12.74 -3.00
C VAL A 31 -5.88 -12.23 -3.44
N ALA A 32 -4.79 -12.85 -2.99
CA ALA A 32 -3.43 -12.37 -3.28
C ALA A 32 -3.16 -12.23 -4.79
N ARG A 33 -3.70 -13.13 -5.63
CA ARG A 33 -3.54 -13.07 -7.08
C ARG A 33 -3.98 -11.71 -7.67
N ILE A 34 -5.07 -11.16 -7.17
CA ILE A 34 -5.66 -9.90 -7.65
C ILE A 34 -5.32 -8.69 -6.77
N ALA A 35 -4.57 -8.89 -5.68
CA ALA A 35 -4.17 -7.84 -4.77
C ALA A 35 -2.68 -7.47 -4.89
N PHE A 36 -1.86 -8.36 -5.44
CA PHE A 36 -0.41 -8.16 -5.52
C PHE A 36 0.13 -8.67 -6.85
N MET A 37 1.10 -7.94 -7.41
CA MET A 37 1.80 -8.32 -8.65
C MET A 37 2.73 -9.52 -8.43
N GLU A 38 3.32 -9.63 -7.25
CA GLU A 38 4.27 -10.66 -6.85
C GLU A 38 3.57 -11.94 -6.38
N THR A 39 4.14 -13.10 -6.67
CA THR A 39 3.68 -14.39 -6.13
C THR A 39 4.35 -14.70 -4.79
N TYR A 40 3.80 -15.68 -4.06
CA TYR A 40 4.41 -16.17 -2.82
C TYR A 40 5.79 -16.81 -3.08
N GLU A 41 5.89 -17.57 -4.15
CA GLU A 41 7.12 -18.26 -4.58
C GLU A 41 8.23 -17.24 -4.88
N ASP A 42 7.94 -16.22 -5.67
CA ASP A 42 8.90 -15.14 -5.96
C ASP A 42 9.37 -14.43 -4.69
N ALA A 43 8.45 -14.19 -3.76
CA ALA A 43 8.77 -13.52 -2.50
C ALA A 43 9.65 -14.38 -1.58
N VAL A 44 9.43 -15.71 -1.56
CA VAL A 44 10.27 -16.65 -0.77
C VAL A 44 11.69 -16.71 -1.33
N GLU A 45 11.82 -16.78 -2.67
CA GLU A 45 13.12 -16.89 -3.35
C GLU A 45 13.90 -15.57 -3.36
N ARG A 46 13.22 -14.45 -3.11
CA ARG A 46 13.86 -13.13 -3.09
C ARG A 46 14.93 -13.04 -2.02
N PRO A 47 16.17 -12.59 -2.39
CA PRO A 47 17.25 -12.42 -1.42
C PRO A 47 16.90 -11.46 -0.28
N ASP A 48 17.36 -11.78 0.93
CA ASP A 48 17.15 -10.93 2.11
C ASP A 48 17.76 -9.51 1.95
N SER A 49 18.81 -9.37 1.13
CA SER A 49 19.39 -8.06 0.81
C SER A 49 18.37 -7.11 0.20
N LEU A 50 17.49 -7.59 -0.69
CA LEU A 50 16.44 -6.77 -1.30
C LEU A 50 15.37 -6.35 -0.29
N TYR A 51 15.05 -7.22 0.69
CA TYR A 51 14.14 -6.83 1.79
C TYR A 51 14.77 -5.78 2.69
N ARG A 52 16.08 -5.89 3.00
CA ARG A 52 16.83 -4.88 3.76
C ARG A 52 16.86 -3.53 3.05
N GLU A 53 17.20 -3.52 1.77
CA GLU A 53 17.23 -2.31 0.94
C GLU A 53 15.85 -1.64 0.86
N ARG A 54 14.77 -2.41 0.64
CA ARG A 54 13.41 -1.89 0.61
C ARG A 54 12.98 -1.32 1.96
N ALA A 55 13.27 -2.03 3.06
CA ALA A 55 12.95 -1.56 4.40
C ALA A 55 13.71 -0.26 4.73
N ALA A 56 14.99 -0.21 4.45
CA ALA A 56 15.79 1.00 4.65
C ALA A 56 15.22 2.18 3.85
N ARG A 57 14.96 1.99 2.55
CA ARG A 57 14.39 3.04 1.68
C ARG A 57 13.02 3.53 2.16
N SER A 58 12.19 2.64 2.71
CA SER A 58 10.83 2.97 3.16
C SER A 58 10.74 3.40 4.63
N ALA A 59 11.88 3.41 5.34
CA ALA A 59 11.99 3.82 6.74
C ALA A 59 12.62 5.20 6.93
N GLU A 60 13.49 5.61 6.00
CA GLU A 60 14.31 6.81 6.13
C GLU A 60 13.84 7.94 5.21
N GLU A 61 14.02 9.17 5.63
CA GLU A 61 13.78 10.37 4.82
C GLU A 61 15.11 11.03 4.43
N PRO A 62 15.15 11.67 3.25
CA PRO A 62 14.14 11.75 2.18
C PRO A 62 14.28 10.59 1.20
N SER A 63 13.28 9.73 1.11
CA SER A 63 13.40 8.52 0.26
C SER A 63 12.37 8.43 -0.88
N GLY A 64 11.38 9.29 -0.92
CA GLY A 64 10.27 9.17 -1.87
C GLY A 64 9.36 7.94 -1.62
N ALA A 65 9.58 7.20 -0.54
CA ALA A 65 8.78 6.04 -0.15
C ALA A 65 8.67 5.93 1.37
N ARG A 66 7.48 5.57 1.88
CA ARG A 66 7.28 5.34 3.32
C ARG A 66 6.35 4.17 3.53
N GLN A 67 6.80 3.18 4.30
CA GLN A 67 5.96 2.06 4.72
C GLN A 67 5.44 2.29 6.13
N PHE A 68 4.14 2.09 6.31
CA PHE A 68 3.46 2.16 7.60
C PHE A 68 2.97 0.78 8.00
N VAL A 69 3.03 0.52 9.29
CA VAL A 69 2.58 -0.74 9.90
C VAL A 69 1.59 -0.43 11.02
N ALA A 70 0.59 -1.28 11.16
CA ALA A 70 -0.27 -1.33 12.33
C ALA A 70 0.22 -2.44 13.25
N GLU A 71 0.73 -2.08 14.40
CA GLU A 71 1.29 -2.97 15.41
C GLU A 71 0.30 -3.14 16.55
N ALA A 72 -0.06 -4.36 16.87
CA ALA A 72 -0.91 -4.72 18.00
C ALA A 72 -0.11 -4.66 19.31
N ALA A 73 -0.80 -4.65 20.46
CA ALA A 73 -0.19 -4.56 21.77
C ALA A 73 0.81 -5.68 22.11
N ASP A 74 0.66 -6.83 21.47
CA ASP A 74 1.59 -7.97 21.60
C ASP A 74 2.80 -7.92 20.65
N GLY A 75 2.93 -6.83 19.88
CA GLY A 75 3.99 -6.65 18.88
C GLY A 75 3.70 -7.30 17.52
N THR A 76 2.54 -7.95 17.35
CA THR A 76 2.14 -8.52 16.06
C THR A 76 1.82 -7.42 15.05
N TRP A 77 2.37 -7.51 13.85
CA TRP A 77 2.01 -6.62 12.76
C TRP A 77 0.70 -7.09 12.11
N ALA A 78 -0.36 -6.33 12.36
CA ALA A 78 -1.72 -6.64 11.92
C ALA A 78 -2.00 -6.22 10.48
N GLY A 79 -1.26 -5.26 9.96
CA GLY A 79 -1.41 -4.78 8.58
C GLY A 79 -0.35 -3.77 8.21
N SER A 80 -0.28 -3.44 6.93
CA SER A 80 0.63 -2.41 6.41
C SER A 80 0.14 -1.80 5.10
N LEU A 81 0.71 -0.67 4.73
CA LEU A 81 0.70 -0.08 3.40
C LEU A 81 2.00 0.67 3.15
N THR A 82 2.30 0.93 1.88
CA THR A 82 3.43 1.77 1.48
C THR A 82 2.92 2.91 0.61
N VAL A 83 3.41 4.11 0.84
CA VAL A 83 3.19 5.28 -0.02
C VAL A 83 4.48 5.54 -0.79
N LEU A 84 4.37 5.64 -2.11
CA LEU A 84 5.44 6.04 -3.02
C LEU A 84 5.14 7.47 -3.48
N VAL A 85 6.15 8.33 -3.55
CA VAL A 85 6.02 9.64 -4.21
C VAL A 85 6.42 9.49 -5.67
N GLU A 86 5.49 9.83 -6.55
CA GLU A 86 5.72 9.87 -8.00
C GLU A 86 5.92 11.33 -8.41
N GLU A 87 7.08 11.63 -9.00
CA GLU A 87 7.44 13.00 -9.38
C GLU A 87 6.80 13.38 -10.73
N ALA A 88 6.36 14.62 -10.85
CA ALA A 88 5.85 15.15 -12.12
C ALA A 88 6.93 15.03 -13.21
N GLY A 89 6.52 14.61 -14.40
CA GLY A 89 7.42 14.37 -15.54
C GLY A 89 8.12 13.01 -15.52
N SER A 90 7.95 12.19 -14.47
CA SER A 90 8.40 10.80 -14.49
C SER A 90 7.38 9.90 -15.21
N THR A 91 7.74 8.64 -15.42
CA THR A 91 6.80 7.61 -15.86
C THR A 91 6.47 6.68 -14.70
N ASP A 92 5.22 6.26 -14.62
CA ASP A 92 4.79 5.26 -13.65
C ASP A 92 5.10 3.82 -14.13
N TRP A 93 4.69 2.81 -13.35
CA TRP A 93 4.94 1.40 -13.67
C TRP A 93 4.24 0.93 -14.96
N THR A 94 3.20 1.63 -15.43
CA THR A 94 2.52 1.34 -16.71
C THR A 94 3.23 1.98 -17.90
N GLY A 95 4.24 2.84 -17.65
CA GLY A 95 4.88 3.67 -18.65
C GLY A 95 4.14 4.97 -18.96
N ALA A 96 3.04 5.26 -18.24
CA ALA A 96 2.30 6.50 -18.42
C ALA A 96 3.01 7.69 -17.74
N LEU A 97 2.87 8.87 -18.35
CA LEU A 97 3.44 10.10 -17.80
C LEU A 97 2.71 10.50 -16.50
N VAL A 98 3.46 10.76 -15.45
CA VAL A 98 2.98 11.38 -14.23
C VAL A 98 2.89 12.89 -14.46
N GLU A 99 1.68 13.40 -14.64
CA GLU A 99 1.44 14.81 -14.98
C GLU A 99 1.71 15.76 -13.81
N ARG A 100 1.42 15.31 -12.60
CA ARG A 100 1.62 16.08 -11.36
C ARG A 100 2.20 15.21 -10.25
N ARG A 101 2.95 15.82 -9.35
CA ARG A 101 3.51 15.12 -8.19
C ARG A 101 2.40 14.52 -7.33
N GLN A 102 2.46 13.23 -7.09
CA GLN A 102 1.39 12.49 -6.41
C GLN A 102 1.93 11.37 -5.53
N GLY A 103 1.11 10.94 -4.57
CA GLY A 103 1.36 9.72 -3.81
C GLY A 103 0.72 8.51 -4.51
N HIS A 104 1.40 7.36 -4.47
CA HIS A 104 0.85 6.08 -4.93
C HIS A 104 0.88 5.08 -3.78
N VAL A 105 -0.28 4.64 -3.32
CA VAL A 105 -0.37 3.64 -2.25
C VAL A 105 -0.32 2.25 -2.86
N VAL A 106 0.61 1.44 -2.35
CA VAL A 106 0.82 0.05 -2.77
C VAL A 106 0.92 -0.88 -1.56
N GLY A 107 0.76 -2.18 -1.80
CA GLY A 107 1.00 -3.21 -0.79
C GLY A 107 0.05 -3.14 0.41
N VAL A 108 -1.18 -2.69 0.20
CA VAL A 108 -2.20 -2.60 1.26
C VAL A 108 -2.62 -3.99 1.70
N PHE A 109 -2.42 -4.28 2.98
CA PHE A 109 -2.82 -5.55 3.57
C PHE A 109 -3.23 -5.38 5.03
N VAL A 110 -4.27 -6.10 5.44
CA VAL A 110 -4.66 -6.30 6.84
C VAL A 110 -4.94 -7.79 7.03
N ARG A 111 -4.32 -8.39 8.03
CA ARG A 111 -4.55 -9.81 8.37
C ARG A 111 -6.04 -10.09 8.57
N PRO A 112 -6.55 -11.24 8.09
CA PRO A 112 -7.98 -11.58 8.19
C PRO A 112 -8.56 -11.40 9.58
N GLU A 113 -7.86 -11.85 10.61
CA GLU A 113 -8.25 -11.80 12.02
C GLU A 113 -8.32 -10.39 12.61
N HIS A 114 -7.72 -9.40 11.94
CA HIS A 114 -7.71 -7.99 12.35
C HIS A 114 -8.59 -7.09 11.46
N ARG A 115 -9.39 -7.66 10.58
CA ARG A 115 -10.30 -6.90 9.69
C ARG A 115 -11.57 -6.46 10.42
N GLY A 116 -12.26 -5.45 9.86
CA GLY A 116 -13.56 -5.00 10.35
C GLY A 116 -13.53 -4.05 11.53
N ASN A 117 -12.36 -3.65 12.04
CA ASN A 117 -12.19 -2.78 13.21
C ASN A 117 -11.59 -1.38 12.87
N GLY A 118 -11.67 -0.96 11.61
CA GLY A 118 -11.22 0.36 11.17
C GLY A 118 -9.72 0.49 10.91
N LEU A 119 -8.94 -0.59 11.03
CA LEU A 119 -7.50 -0.57 10.93
C LEU A 119 -6.98 -0.08 9.57
N ILE A 120 -7.66 -0.48 8.49
CA ILE A 120 -7.29 -0.04 7.13
C ILE A 120 -7.44 1.48 7.00
N LYS A 121 -8.48 2.06 7.61
CA LYS A 121 -8.66 3.52 7.61
C LYS A 121 -7.54 4.22 8.40
N ALA A 122 -7.17 3.71 9.56
CA ALA A 122 -6.07 4.28 10.35
C ALA A 122 -4.73 4.26 9.60
N LEU A 123 -4.44 3.17 8.86
CA LEU A 123 -3.28 3.09 7.98
C LEU A 123 -3.33 4.14 6.87
N PHE A 124 -4.47 4.30 6.20
CA PHE A 124 -4.63 5.32 5.16
C PHE A 124 -4.51 6.74 5.73
N ASP A 125 -5.15 7.02 6.86
CA ASP A 125 -5.08 8.36 7.49
C ASP A 125 -3.62 8.75 7.77
N THR A 126 -2.81 7.80 8.27
CA THR A 126 -1.38 8.03 8.54
C THR A 126 -0.57 8.19 7.24
N GLY A 127 -0.78 7.31 6.26
CA GLY A 127 -0.06 7.38 4.98
C GLY A 127 -0.39 8.64 4.18
N VAL A 128 -1.67 9.04 4.15
CA VAL A 128 -2.13 10.28 3.48
C VAL A 128 -1.59 11.52 4.19
N ALA A 129 -1.56 11.54 5.53
CA ALA A 129 -0.96 12.66 6.28
C ALA A 129 0.51 12.84 5.91
N TRP A 130 1.30 11.76 5.90
CA TRP A 130 2.68 11.81 5.45
C TRP A 130 2.81 12.28 3.99
N ALA A 131 1.98 11.76 3.08
CA ALA A 131 2.01 12.17 1.67
C ALA A 131 1.78 13.68 1.51
N ARG A 132 0.85 14.25 2.28
CA ARG A 132 0.62 15.71 2.31
C ARG A 132 1.86 16.49 2.76
N GLU A 133 2.55 16.00 3.79
CA GLU A 133 3.82 16.61 4.27
C GLU A 133 4.90 16.56 3.19
N GLN A 134 4.87 15.56 2.29
CA GLN A 134 5.74 15.50 1.11
C GLN A 134 5.33 16.47 -0.01
N GLY A 135 4.25 17.23 0.15
CA GLY A 135 3.81 18.22 -0.83
C GLY A 135 3.18 17.61 -2.08
N VAL A 136 2.61 16.40 -2.01
CA VAL A 136 1.84 15.84 -3.12
C VAL A 136 0.44 16.44 -3.16
N GLU A 137 -0.13 16.51 -4.35
CA GLU A 137 -1.46 17.14 -4.58
C GLU A 137 -2.60 16.14 -4.44
N ARG A 138 -2.31 14.85 -4.62
CA ARG A 138 -3.27 13.75 -4.45
C ARG A 138 -2.57 12.45 -4.09
N VAL A 139 -3.35 11.49 -3.62
CA VAL A 139 -2.91 10.10 -3.44
C VAL A 139 -3.78 9.20 -4.30
N ARG A 140 -3.16 8.27 -5.02
CA ARG A 140 -3.85 7.27 -5.83
C ARG A 140 -3.50 5.85 -5.38
N LEU A 141 -4.32 4.91 -5.78
CA LEU A 141 -4.07 3.47 -5.71
C LEU A 141 -4.77 2.76 -6.86
N MET A 142 -4.31 1.55 -7.16
CA MET A 142 -4.94 0.67 -8.15
C MET A 142 -5.64 -0.49 -7.44
N VAL A 143 -6.76 -0.93 -8.00
CA VAL A 143 -7.51 -2.05 -7.44
C VAL A 143 -8.12 -2.87 -8.56
N HIS A 144 -7.94 -4.19 -8.49
CA HIS A 144 -8.52 -5.12 -9.46
C HIS A 144 -10.06 -5.02 -9.50
N GLN A 145 -10.63 -5.14 -10.70
CA GLN A 145 -12.09 -5.04 -10.94
C GLN A 145 -12.91 -5.95 -10.03
N ASP A 146 -12.42 -7.15 -9.72
CA ASP A 146 -13.12 -8.16 -8.90
C ASP A 146 -12.82 -8.07 -7.40
N ASN A 147 -11.89 -7.18 -6.99
CA ASN A 147 -11.58 -7.01 -5.57
C ASN A 147 -12.57 -6.06 -4.87
N GLN A 148 -13.85 -6.48 -4.81
CA GLN A 148 -14.95 -5.68 -4.25
C GLN A 148 -14.72 -5.32 -2.77
N ARG A 149 -14.05 -6.21 -2.01
CA ARG A 149 -13.71 -5.94 -0.61
C ARG A 149 -12.76 -4.75 -0.49
N ALA A 150 -11.70 -4.73 -1.28
CA ALA A 150 -10.73 -3.63 -1.27
C ALA A 150 -11.38 -2.34 -1.76
N GLN A 151 -12.14 -2.37 -2.86
CA GLN A 151 -12.86 -1.21 -3.36
C GLN A 151 -13.80 -0.61 -2.30
N GLY A 152 -14.53 -1.45 -1.56
CA GLY A 152 -15.39 -1.01 -0.46
C GLY A 152 -14.61 -0.37 0.68
N ALA A 153 -13.44 -0.93 1.04
CA ALA A 153 -12.57 -0.38 2.07
C ALA A 153 -11.98 0.99 1.65
N TYR A 154 -11.59 1.13 0.38
CA TYR A 154 -11.03 2.38 -0.15
C TYR A 154 -12.07 3.49 -0.21
N ARG A 155 -13.31 3.19 -0.62
CA ARG A 155 -14.42 4.16 -0.55
C ARG A 155 -14.68 4.63 0.89
N LYS A 156 -14.65 3.72 1.87
CA LYS A 156 -14.80 4.08 3.30
C LYS A 156 -13.63 4.93 3.82
N ALA A 157 -12.45 4.81 3.22
CA ALA A 157 -11.30 5.65 3.52
C ALA A 157 -11.33 7.00 2.79
N GLY A 158 -12.34 7.27 1.96
CA GLY A 158 -12.54 8.54 1.25
C GLY A 158 -12.03 8.56 -0.19
N PHE A 159 -11.49 7.46 -0.69
CA PHE A 159 -11.08 7.37 -2.10
C PHE A 159 -12.29 7.20 -3.02
N VAL A 160 -12.19 7.80 -4.20
CA VAL A 160 -13.21 7.70 -5.26
C VAL A 160 -12.57 7.21 -6.56
N PRO A 161 -13.31 6.47 -7.42
CA PRO A 161 -12.82 6.13 -8.74
C PRO A 161 -12.50 7.39 -9.55
N SER A 162 -11.33 7.44 -10.20
CA SER A 162 -10.96 8.55 -11.08
C SER A 162 -11.54 8.43 -12.49
N GLY A 163 -11.97 7.23 -12.86
CA GLY A 163 -12.37 6.88 -14.23
C GLY A 163 -11.24 6.28 -15.06
N VAL A 164 -10.02 6.29 -14.55
CA VAL A 164 -8.88 5.64 -15.22
C VAL A 164 -8.94 4.14 -14.97
N THR A 165 -8.76 3.39 -16.05
CA THR A 165 -8.70 1.92 -16.06
C THR A 165 -7.44 1.50 -16.80
N VAL A 166 -6.72 0.53 -16.26
CA VAL A 166 -5.55 -0.08 -16.91
C VAL A 166 -5.72 -1.60 -16.98
N PRO A 167 -5.19 -2.27 -18.02
CA PRO A 167 -5.17 -3.72 -18.05
C PRO A 167 -4.44 -4.30 -16.84
N PHE A 168 -4.94 -5.39 -16.31
CA PHE A 168 -4.28 -6.10 -15.22
C PHE A 168 -3.02 -6.82 -15.74
N ASP A 169 -1.89 -6.62 -15.08
CA ASP A 169 -0.57 -7.10 -15.55
C ASP A 169 -0.50 -8.62 -15.78
N LYS A 170 -1.29 -9.40 -15.05
CA LYS A 170 -1.30 -10.88 -15.15
C LYS A 170 -2.32 -11.43 -16.15
N ASP A 171 -3.26 -10.62 -16.60
CA ASP A 171 -4.31 -11.03 -17.53
C ASP A 171 -4.93 -9.80 -18.22
N ASP A 172 -4.61 -9.56 -19.46
CA ASP A 172 -5.09 -8.41 -20.25
C ASP A 172 -6.62 -8.38 -20.44
N SER A 173 -7.33 -9.45 -20.12
CA SER A 173 -8.80 -9.50 -20.12
C SER A 173 -9.45 -8.98 -18.85
N GLU A 174 -8.64 -8.74 -17.82
CA GLU A 174 -9.03 -8.19 -16.52
C GLU A 174 -8.51 -6.76 -16.38
N ASP A 175 -9.19 -5.93 -15.60
CA ASP A 175 -8.86 -4.53 -15.43
C ASP A 175 -8.54 -4.17 -13.97
N GLU A 176 -7.71 -3.14 -13.81
CA GLU A 176 -7.53 -2.41 -12.55
C GLU A 176 -8.10 -1.00 -12.68
N PHE A 177 -8.76 -0.55 -11.62
CA PHE A 177 -9.35 0.77 -11.52
C PHE A 177 -8.47 1.68 -10.65
N GLU A 178 -8.22 2.90 -11.13
CA GLU A 178 -7.60 3.92 -10.30
C GLU A 178 -8.64 4.53 -9.34
N PHE A 179 -8.28 4.55 -8.07
CA PHE A 179 -8.98 5.31 -7.03
C PHE A 179 -8.07 6.44 -6.55
N VAL A 180 -8.66 7.60 -6.30
CA VAL A 180 -7.93 8.81 -5.88
C VAL A 180 -8.56 9.42 -4.64
N LEU A 181 -7.70 10.03 -3.83
CA LEU A 181 -8.08 10.95 -2.76
C LEU A 181 -7.38 12.28 -3.05
N GLU A 182 -8.17 13.31 -3.27
CA GLU A 182 -7.70 14.67 -3.53
C GLU A 182 -8.11 15.59 -2.39
N TRP A 183 -7.36 16.66 -2.19
CA TRP A 183 -7.67 17.73 -1.25
C TRP A 183 -7.47 19.07 -1.93
N ALA A 184 -8.27 20.06 -1.51
CA ALA A 184 -8.09 21.42 -1.98
C ALA A 184 -6.73 21.96 -1.52
N SER A 185 -6.02 22.60 -2.44
CA SER A 185 -4.77 23.33 -2.19
C SER A 185 -5.01 24.51 -1.27
#